data_4b4f5a8061f2ff890c7466e0c6874202
#
_entry.id   4b4f5a8061f2ff890c7466e0c6874202
#
_cell.length_a   1.000
_cell.length_b   1.000
_cell.length_c   1.000
_cell.angle_alpha   90.00
_cell.angle_beta   90.00
_cell.angle_gamma   90.00
#
_symmetry.space_group_name_H-M   'P 1'
#
loop_
_entity.id
_entity.type
_entity.pdbx_description
1 polymer ?
#
loop_
_entity_poly.entity_id
_entity_poly.type
_entity_poly.pdbx_seq_one_letter_code
_entity_poly.pdbx_strand_id
1 'polypeptide(L)'
;MFDSYFFFGGLPEILDYNEKRAMLSSLYQKIYLGDICARYKISDARALGILVKKMAESVKQPISYRRLHHIVESTGSKISLPKVIDYVGHTGDSWLTFSIQNDIARLADKESTKKFYFIDNGLLNLFLFRDETSLLENLVAVELVRRYGKDNVSYYNAGGGEIDFVVPEAKLAIQVSYD
;
A
#
# COMPACT_ATOMS: atom_id res chain seq x y z
N MET A 1 22.58 6.13 -7.81
CA MET A 1 21.39 7.01 -7.65
C MET A 1 20.09 6.20 -7.71
N PHE A 2 19.86 5.36 -8.72
CA PHE A 2 18.65 4.54 -8.84
C PHE A 2 18.44 3.60 -7.63
N ASP A 3 19.47 2.83 -7.23
CA ASP A 3 19.36 1.88 -6.11
C ASP A 3 18.95 2.56 -4.80
N SER A 4 19.49 3.75 -4.52
CA SER A 4 19.08 4.52 -3.34
C SER A 4 17.61 4.91 -3.39
N TYR A 5 17.11 5.36 -4.54
CA TYR A 5 15.70 5.67 -4.73
C TYR A 5 14.82 4.42 -4.66
N PHE A 6 15.27 3.32 -5.26
CA PHE A 6 14.55 2.05 -5.27
C PHE A 6 14.35 1.47 -3.87
N PHE A 7 15.40 1.47 -3.03
CA PHE A 7 15.33 0.87 -1.68
C PHE A 7 14.91 1.84 -0.58
N PHE A 8 15.18 3.14 -0.72
CA PHE A 8 14.94 4.12 0.34
C PHE A 8 13.91 5.19 -0.03
N GLY A 9 13.36 5.13 -1.24
CA GLY A 9 12.33 6.06 -1.69
C GLY A 9 12.87 7.43 -2.08
N GLY A 10 11.94 8.37 -2.29
CA GLY A 10 12.22 9.73 -2.77
C GLY A 10 11.77 10.83 -1.82
N LEU A 11 11.49 10.52 -0.55
CA LEU A 11 11.11 11.52 0.43
C LEU A 11 12.29 12.48 0.67
N PRO A 12 12.08 13.82 0.56
CA PRO A 12 13.17 14.80 0.66
C PRO A 12 13.98 14.67 1.95
N GLU A 13 13.33 14.34 3.05
CA GLU A 13 13.95 14.18 4.36
C GLU A 13 14.99 13.04 4.42
N ILE A 14 14.94 12.11 3.45
CA ILE A 14 15.83 10.93 3.43
C ILE A 14 17.11 11.19 2.61
N LEU A 15 17.08 12.14 1.69
CA LEU A 15 18.13 12.31 0.67
C LEU A 15 19.52 12.56 1.28
N ASP A 16 19.58 13.39 2.31
CA ASP A 16 20.84 13.86 2.93
C ASP A 16 21.26 13.03 4.16
N TYR A 17 20.50 11.99 4.53
CA TYR A 17 20.81 11.18 5.69
C TYR A 17 21.67 9.95 5.35
N ASN A 18 22.73 9.72 6.14
CA ASN A 18 23.55 8.53 6.02
C ASN A 18 22.78 7.27 6.49
N GLU A 19 22.10 7.37 7.62
CA GLU A 19 21.32 6.28 8.23
C GLU A 19 19.85 6.30 7.72
N LYS A 20 19.68 6.13 6.42
CA LYS A 20 18.37 6.25 5.74
C LYS A 20 17.27 5.39 6.36
N ARG A 21 17.58 4.14 6.73
CA ARG A 21 16.58 3.23 7.32
C ARG A 21 16.11 3.68 8.71
N ALA A 22 17.00 4.22 9.53
CA ALA A 22 16.65 4.78 10.84
C ALA A 22 15.74 6.01 10.69
N MET A 23 16.05 6.88 9.73
CA MET A 23 15.22 8.05 9.43
C MET A 23 13.83 7.66 8.91
N LEU A 24 13.75 6.71 7.97
CA LEU A 24 12.48 6.16 7.48
C LEU A 24 11.63 5.56 8.62
N SER A 25 12.26 4.82 9.52
CA SER A 25 11.58 4.27 10.70
C SER A 25 11.01 5.38 11.60
N SER A 26 11.78 6.44 11.84
CA SER A 26 11.32 7.59 12.62
C SER A 26 10.17 8.33 11.94
N LEU A 27 10.24 8.51 10.61
CA LEU A 27 9.17 9.12 9.83
C LEU A 27 7.90 8.28 9.84
N TYR A 28 8.04 6.96 9.65
CA TYR A 28 6.91 6.04 9.78
C TYR A 28 6.26 6.13 11.17
N GLN A 29 7.05 6.15 12.25
CA GLN A 29 6.52 6.29 13.61
C GLN A 29 5.76 7.62 13.80
N LYS A 30 6.23 8.70 13.21
CA LYS A 30 5.55 9.99 13.20
C LYS A 30 4.17 9.90 12.52
N ILE A 31 4.13 9.32 11.31
CA ILE A 31 2.88 9.11 10.56
C ILE A 31 1.95 8.20 11.35
N TYR A 32 2.46 7.06 11.82
CA TYR A 32 1.68 6.03 12.49
C TYR A 32 1.08 6.53 13.82
N LEU A 33 1.90 7.08 14.71
CA LEU A 33 1.46 7.52 16.04
C LEU A 33 0.78 8.89 16.00
N GLY A 34 1.35 9.85 15.28
CA GLY A 34 0.87 11.23 15.25
C GLY A 34 -0.30 11.42 14.29
N ASP A 35 -0.08 11.09 13.01
CA ASP A 35 -1.09 11.40 11.99
C ASP A 35 -2.21 10.38 11.91
N ILE A 36 -2.00 9.12 12.32
CA ILE A 36 -3.06 8.12 12.30
C ILE A 36 -3.61 7.89 13.72
N CYS A 37 -2.80 7.34 14.63
CA CYS A 37 -3.31 6.93 15.94
C CYS A 37 -3.88 8.10 16.74
N ALA A 38 -3.18 9.22 16.83
CA ALA A 38 -3.63 10.37 17.60
C ALA A 38 -4.80 11.11 16.92
N ARG A 39 -4.70 11.40 15.62
CA ARG A 39 -5.72 12.13 14.87
C ARG A 39 -7.07 11.42 14.87
N TYR A 40 -7.07 10.12 14.59
CA TYR A 40 -8.30 9.32 14.47
C TYR A 40 -8.67 8.58 15.76
N LYS A 41 -7.96 8.84 16.88
CA LYS A 41 -8.22 8.21 18.19
C LYS A 41 -8.32 6.68 18.08
N ILE A 42 -7.33 6.08 17.42
CA ILE A 42 -7.28 4.64 17.18
C ILE A 42 -7.31 3.88 18.51
N SER A 43 -8.33 3.06 18.71
CA SER A 43 -8.51 2.30 19.97
C SER A 43 -7.64 1.05 20.04
N ASP A 44 -7.24 0.49 18.90
CA ASP A 44 -6.37 -0.70 18.80
C ASP A 44 -5.23 -0.44 17.81
N ALA A 45 -4.17 0.22 18.30
CA ALA A 45 -2.99 0.51 17.50
C ALA A 45 -2.30 -0.76 17.01
N ARG A 46 -2.32 -1.86 17.79
CA ARG A 46 -1.75 -3.14 17.38
C ARG A 46 -2.46 -3.69 16.14
N ALA A 47 -3.79 -3.65 16.13
CA ALA A 47 -4.57 -4.06 14.96
C ALA A 47 -4.23 -3.24 13.72
N LEU A 48 -4.12 -1.91 13.85
CA LEU A 48 -3.67 -1.04 12.76
C LEU A 48 -2.28 -1.44 12.25
N GLY A 49 -1.32 -1.71 13.14
CA GLY A 49 0.04 -2.16 12.76
C GLY A 49 0.03 -3.47 11.98
N ILE A 50 -0.82 -4.42 12.36
CA ILE A 50 -1.01 -5.69 11.63
C ILE A 50 -1.61 -5.44 10.24
N LEU A 51 -2.60 -4.54 10.12
CA LEU A 51 -3.18 -4.15 8.83
C LEU A 51 -2.14 -3.53 7.91
N VAL A 52 -1.34 -2.57 8.39
CA VAL A 52 -0.28 -1.92 7.61
C VAL A 52 0.74 -2.95 7.13
N LYS A 53 1.20 -3.83 8.03
CA LYS A 53 2.13 -4.91 7.68
C LYS A 53 1.53 -5.83 6.64
N LYS A 54 0.26 -6.24 6.79
CA LYS A 54 -0.38 -7.14 5.84
C LYS A 54 -0.61 -6.49 4.48
N MET A 55 -0.93 -5.22 4.42
CA MET A 55 -1.00 -4.48 3.15
C MET A 55 0.37 -4.46 2.46
N ALA A 56 1.46 -4.23 3.20
CA ALA A 56 2.82 -4.29 2.65
C ALA A 56 3.17 -5.67 2.05
N GLU A 57 2.84 -6.75 2.77
CA GLU A 57 3.06 -8.13 2.29
C GLU A 57 2.17 -8.50 1.09
N SER A 58 1.12 -7.73 0.81
CA SER A 58 0.13 -8.01 -0.23
C SER A 58 0.20 -7.04 -1.41
N VAL A 59 1.28 -6.29 -1.57
CA VAL A 59 1.43 -5.29 -2.64
C VAL A 59 1.14 -5.88 -4.02
N LYS A 60 1.62 -7.08 -4.31
CA LYS A 60 1.45 -7.77 -5.60
C LYS A 60 0.06 -8.39 -5.82
N GLN A 61 -0.78 -8.46 -4.80
CA GLN A 61 -2.02 -9.23 -4.86
C GLN A 61 -3.20 -8.44 -4.30
N PRO A 62 -4.38 -8.54 -4.93
CA PRO A 62 -5.57 -7.95 -4.35
C PRO A 62 -5.95 -8.65 -3.03
N ILE A 63 -6.35 -7.86 -2.07
CA ILE A 63 -6.81 -8.34 -0.77
C ILE A 63 -8.13 -7.70 -0.39
N SER A 64 -9.07 -8.50 0.13
CA SER A 64 -10.35 -7.99 0.58
C SER A 64 -10.30 -7.51 2.03
N TYR A 65 -11.16 -6.55 2.38
CA TYR A 65 -11.33 -6.10 3.76
C TYR A 65 -11.73 -7.25 4.71
N ARG A 66 -12.51 -8.22 4.24
CA ARG A 66 -12.84 -9.42 5.02
C ARG A 66 -11.60 -10.26 5.31
N ARG A 67 -10.70 -10.42 4.34
CA ARG A 67 -9.44 -11.15 4.55
C ARG A 67 -8.55 -10.41 5.55
N LEU A 68 -8.43 -9.09 5.44
CA LEU A 68 -7.71 -8.27 6.42
C LEU A 68 -8.30 -8.41 7.83
N HIS A 69 -9.63 -8.37 7.95
CA HIS A 69 -10.34 -8.56 9.22
C HIS A 69 -10.02 -9.93 9.86
N HIS A 70 -10.14 -11.03 9.10
CA HIS A 70 -9.81 -12.36 9.61
C HIS A 70 -8.36 -12.50 10.07
N ILE A 71 -7.41 -11.85 9.37
CA ILE A 71 -6.02 -11.85 9.79
C ILE A 71 -5.85 -11.15 11.13
N VAL A 72 -6.46 -9.99 11.31
CA VAL A 72 -6.42 -9.26 12.59
C VAL A 72 -7.09 -10.05 13.71
N GLU A 73 -8.26 -10.64 13.47
CA GLU A 73 -8.94 -11.51 14.44
C GLU A 73 -8.07 -12.69 14.87
N SER A 74 -7.35 -13.33 13.92
CA SER A 74 -6.47 -14.47 14.23
C SER A 74 -5.31 -14.13 15.16
N THR A 75 -4.99 -12.83 15.32
CA THR A 75 -3.99 -12.35 16.27
C THR A 75 -4.55 -12.01 17.66
N GLY A 76 -5.86 -12.27 17.87
CA GLY A 76 -6.55 -12.02 19.13
C GLY A 76 -7.16 -10.62 19.26
N SER A 77 -7.08 -9.79 18.24
CA SER A 77 -7.81 -8.50 18.22
C SER A 77 -9.30 -8.72 17.98
N LYS A 78 -10.14 -7.91 18.64
CA LYS A 78 -11.61 -7.98 18.53
C LYS A 78 -12.20 -6.76 17.81
N ILE A 79 -11.51 -6.23 16.83
CA ILE A 79 -12.08 -5.13 16.04
C ILE A 79 -13.10 -5.66 15.03
N SER A 80 -14.13 -4.85 14.74
CA SER A 80 -15.15 -5.20 13.75
C SER A 80 -14.67 -4.90 12.31
N LEU A 81 -15.32 -5.54 11.33
CA LEU A 81 -15.03 -5.27 9.90
C LEU A 81 -15.19 -3.78 9.52
N PRO A 82 -16.23 -3.04 9.95
CA PRO A 82 -16.27 -1.60 9.70
C PRO A 82 -15.05 -0.85 10.24
N LYS A 83 -14.58 -1.16 11.45
CA LYS A 83 -13.36 -0.56 11.99
C LYS A 83 -12.10 -0.89 11.18
N VAL A 84 -12.01 -2.09 10.61
CA VAL A 84 -10.90 -2.42 9.69
C VAL A 84 -10.95 -1.54 8.45
N ILE A 85 -12.14 -1.31 7.87
CA ILE A 85 -12.32 -0.43 6.72
C ILE A 85 -11.92 1.00 7.07
N ASP A 86 -12.36 1.52 8.22
CA ASP A 86 -11.97 2.84 8.71
C ASP A 86 -10.45 2.97 8.90
N TYR A 87 -9.82 1.99 9.55
CA TYR A 87 -8.37 2.00 9.79
C TYR A 87 -7.56 2.00 8.50
N VAL A 88 -7.98 1.20 7.51
CA VAL A 88 -7.36 1.22 6.18
C VAL A 88 -7.60 2.57 5.49
N GLY A 89 -8.81 3.13 5.59
CA GLY A 89 -9.10 4.48 5.10
C GLY A 89 -8.15 5.53 5.68
N HIS A 90 -7.95 5.50 7.00
CA HIS A 90 -7.05 6.45 7.68
C HIS A 90 -5.59 6.34 7.23
N THR A 91 -5.10 5.17 6.80
CA THR A 91 -3.76 5.07 6.20
C THR A 91 -3.68 5.82 4.86
N GLY A 92 -4.76 5.83 4.09
CA GLY A 92 -4.86 6.61 2.85
C GLY A 92 -4.93 8.12 3.10
N ASP A 93 -5.80 8.53 4.03
CA ASP A 93 -5.99 9.94 4.40
C ASP A 93 -4.73 10.57 5.00
N SER A 94 -3.87 9.74 5.59
CA SER A 94 -2.58 10.14 6.17
C SER A 94 -1.40 9.98 5.22
N TRP A 95 -1.64 9.79 3.94
CA TRP A 95 -0.61 9.66 2.91
C TRP A 95 0.43 8.56 3.23
N LEU A 96 0.01 7.45 3.83
CA LEU A 96 0.86 6.28 4.02
C LEU A 96 0.67 5.27 2.88
N THR A 97 -0.58 5.06 2.47
CA THR A 97 -0.94 4.09 1.44
C THR A 97 -1.95 4.68 0.45
N PHE A 98 -2.09 4.02 -0.70
CA PHE A 98 -3.20 4.20 -1.61
C PHE A 98 -3.65 2.84 -2.15
N SER A 99 -4.77 2.80 -2.84
CA SER A 99 -5.28 1.56 -3.43
C SER A 99 -5.81 1.80 -4.83
N ILE A 100 -5.74 0.75 -5.66
CA ILE A 100 -6.37 0.70 -6.98
C ILE A 100 -7.38 -0.44 -7.02
N GLN A 101 -8.32 -0.35 -7.96
CA GLN A 101 -9.44 -1.28 -8.11
C GLN A 101 -9.25 -2.17 -9.35
N ASN A 102 -9.94 -3.30 -9.40
CA ASN A 102 -10.03 -4.10 -10.61
C ASN A 102 -10.91 -3.38 -11.65
N ASP A 103 -10.38 -3.13 -12.83
CA ASP A 103 -11.04 -2.37 -13.89
C ASP A 103 -12.42 -2.93 -14.26
N ILE A 104 -12.52 -4.24 -14.39
CA ILE A 104 -13.71 -4.95 -14.86
C ILE A 104 -14.60 -5.52 -13.75
N ALA A 105 -14.23 -5.38 -12.49
CA ALA A 105 -15.02 -5.93 -11.39
C ALA A 105 -16.36 -5.18 -11.22
N ARG A 106 -17.34 -5.86 -10.66
CA ARG A 106 -18.60 -5.23 -10.24
C ARG A 106 -18.35 -4.24 -9.10
N LEU A 107 -19.21 -3.26 -8.95
CA LEU A 107 -19.05 -2.21 -7.93
C LEU A 107 -18.81 -2.78 -6.52
N ALA A 108 -19.57 -3.78 -6.10
CA ALA A 108 -19.41 -4.41 -4.78
C ALA A 108 -18.01 -5.03 -4.58
N ASP A 109 -17.44 -5.63 -5.63
CA ASP A 109 -16.11 -6.22 -5.61
C ASP A 109 -15.03 -5.13 -5.63
N LYS A 110 -15.22 -4.07 -6.43
CA LYS A 110 -14.34 -2.88 -6.44
C LYS A 110 -14.24 -2.24 -5.06
N GLU A 111 -15.35 -2.17 -4.32
CA GLU A 111 -15.36 -1.59 -2.97
C GLU A 111 -14.80 -2.53 -1.90
N SER A 112 -14.92 -3.83 -2.08
CA SER A 112 -14.53 -4.82 -1.05
C SER A 112 -13.12 -5.38 -1.21
N THR A 113 -12.52 -5.30 -2.41
CA THR A 113 -11.23 -5.92 -2.74
C THR A 113 -10.37 -4.96 -3.55
N LYS A 114 -9.17 -4.69 -3.09
CA LYS A 114 -8.26 -3.70 -3.69
C LYS A 114 -6.82 -4.21 -3.69
N LYS A 115 -5.98 -3.72 -4.62
CA LYS A 115 -4.52 -3.76 -4.46
C LYS A 115 -4.09 -2.52 -3.69
N PHE A 116 -3.25 -2.70 -2.67
CA PHE A 116 -2.74 -1.62 -1.82
C PHE A 116 -1.27 -1.37 -2.12
N TYR A 117 -0.88 -0.11 -2.17
CA TYR A 117 0.47 0.37 -2.41
C TYR A 117 0.86 1.42 -1.38
N PHE A 118 2.14 1.58 -1.14
CA PHE A 118 2.69 2.64 -0.30
C PHE A 118 3.07 3.83 -1.16
N ILE A 119 2.92 5.04 -0.63
CA ILE A 119 3.25 6.27 -1.36
C ILE A 119 4.76 6.39 -1.65
N ASP A 120 5.59 5.63 -0.95
CA ASP A 120 7.04 5.67 -1.07
C ASP A 120 7.65 4.28 -0.84
N ASN A 121 8.64 3.91 -1.66
CA ASN A 121 9.31 2.62 -1.59
C ASN A 121 10.10 2.44 -0.29
N GLY A 122 10.68 3.51 0.25
CA GLY A 122 11.42 3.44 1.50
C GLY A 122 10.52 3.07 2.67
N LEU A 123 9.30 3.61 2.70
CA LEU A 123 8.29 3.24 3.71
C LEU A 123 7.86 1.78 3.55
N LEU A 124 7.59 1.33 2.32
CA LEU A 124 7.26 -0.08 2.06
C LEU A 124 8.39 -1.01 2.49
N ASN A 125 9.63 -0.68 2.18
CA ASN A 125 10.81 -1.49 2.47
C ASN A 125 11.10 -1.66 3.98
N LEU A 126 10.46 -0.89 4.84
CA LEU A 126 10.51 -1.13 6.29
C LEU A 126 9.86 -2.46 6.69
N PHE A 127 8.89 -2.93 5.91
CA PHE A 127 8.07 -4.12 6.19
C PHE A 127 8.49 -5.35 5.41
N LEU A 128 9.29 -5.18 4.35
CA LEU A 128 9.70 -6.25 3.45
C LEU A 128 11.10 -6.78 3.80
N PHE A 129 11.32 -8.04 3.48
CA PHE A 129 12.63 -8.66 3.55
C PHE A 129 12.99 -9.22 2.17
N ARG A 130 13.91 -8.54 1.46
CA ARG A 130 14.42 -8.95 0.14
C ARG A 130 13.32 -9.31 -0.87
N ASP A 131 12.33 -8.44 -1.02
CA ASP A 131 11.24 -8.58 -2.00
C ASP A 131 11.30 -7.41 -3.00
N GLU A 132 12.29 -7.49 -3.89
CA GLU A 132 12.54 -6.49 -4.94
C GLU A 132 11.37 -6.42 -5.93
N THR A 133 10.66 -7.53 -6.15
CA THR A 133 9.47 -7.56 -7.02
C THR A 133 8.36 -6.67 -6.46
N SER A 134 8.08 -6.76 -5.15
CA SER A 134 7.09 -5.88 -4.51
C SER A 134 7.53 -4.41 -4.52
N LEU A 135 8.82 -4.13 -4.33
CA LEU A 135 9.36 -2.78 -4.44
C LEU A 135 9.23 -2.23 -5.85
N LEU A 136 9.50 -3.04 -6.89
CA LEU A 136 9.38 -2.62 -8.28
C LEU A 136 7.90 -2.34 -8.64
N GLU A 137 7.00 -3.23 -8.26
CA GLU A 137 5.56 -3.02 -8.52
C GLU A 137 5.04 -1.76 -7.80
N ASN A 138 5.45 -1.54 -6.55
CA ASN A 138 5.09 -0.34 -5.82
C ASN A 138 5.63 0.94 -6.48
N LEU A 139 6.89 0.90 -6.95
CA LEU A 139 7.52 2.02 -7.65
C LEU A 139 6.74 2.39 -8.93
N VAL A 140 6.36 1.37 -9.71
CA VAL A 140 5.53 1.56 -10.91
C VAL A 140 4.17 2.13 -10.55
N ALA A 141 3.52 1.61 -9.50
CA ALA A 141 2.23 2.12 -9.01
C ALA A 141 2.31 3.61 -8.65
N VAL A 142 3.32 4.00 -7.87
CA VAL A 142 3.55 5.41 -7.47
C VAL A 142 3.73 6.30 -8.70
N GLU A 143 4.54 5.88 -9.67
CA GLU A 143 4.78 6.67 -10.88
C GLU A 143 3.53 6.80 -11.75
N LEU A 144 2.75 5.73 -11.91
CA LEU A 144 1.51 5.76 -12.67
C LEU A 144 0.47 6.68 -12.02
N VAL A 145 0.28 6.56 -10.71
CA VAL A 145 -0.67 7.42 -9.97
C VAL A 145 -0.23 8.88 -9.99
N ARG A 146 1.06 9.15 -9.90
CA ARG A 146 1.60 10.50 -10.03
C ARG A 146 1.35 11.11 -11.41
N ARG A 147 1.45 10.30 -12.47
CA ARG A 147 1.32 10.75 -13.86
C ARG A 147 -0.11 10.87 -14.32
N TYR A 148 -0.95 9.92 -13.96
CA TYR A 148 -2.31 9.80 -14.51
C TYR A 148 -3.42 10.07 -13.49
N GLY A 149 -3.08 10.18 -12.21
CA GLY A 149 -4.06 10.27 -11.12
C GLY A 149 -4.54 8.91 -10.66
N LYS A 150 -4.89 8.81 -9.39
CA LYS A 150 -5.29 7.55 -8.74
C LYS A 150 -6.51 6.89 -9.40
N ASP A 151 -7.49 7.70 -9.80
CA ASP A 151 -8.77 7.21 -10.31
C ASP A 151 -8.66 6.68 -11.76
N ASN A 152 -7.55 6.97 -12.43
CA ASN A 152 -7.27 6.53 -13.81
C ASN A 152 -6.33 5.33 -13.88
N VAL A 153 -5.89 4.79 -12.74
CA VAL A 153 -5.04 3.61 -12.64
C VAL A 153 -5.82 2.47 -11.98
N SER A 154 -5.89 1.35 -12.65
CA SER A 154 -6.57 0.13 -12.20
C SER A 154 -5.70 -1.09 -12.44
N TYR A 155 -6.11 -2.26 -11.97
CA TYR A 155 -5.55 -3.54 -12.37
C TYR A 155 -6.61 -4.39 -13.08
N TYR A 156 -6.20 -5.41 -13.82
CA TYR A 156 -7.10 -6.37 -14.43
C TYR A 156 -6.88 -7.74 -13.82
N ASN A 157 -7.97 -8.37 -13.38
CA ASN A 157 -7.94 -9.76 -12.92
C ASN A 157 -9.27 -10.42 -13.25
N ALA A 158 -9.28 -11.29 -14.26
CA ALA A 158 -10.41 -12.12 -14.64
C ALA A 158 -10.00 -13.32 -15.50
N GLY A 159 -10.79 -14.40 -15.43
CA GLY A 159 -10.67 -15.55 -16.31
C GLY A 159 -9.32 -16.27 -16.29
N GLY A 160 -8.55 -16.14 -15.20
CA GLY A 160 -7.22 -16.73 -15.07
C GLY A 160 -6.09 -15.86 -15.65
N GLY A 161 -6.39 -14.63 -16.11
CA GLY A 161 -5.40 -13.63 -16.52
C GLY A 161 -5.31 -12.49 -15.53
N GLU A 162 -4.10 -12.00 -15.29
CA GLU A 162 -3.82 -10.83 -14.44
C GLU A 162 -2.93 -9.85 -15.21
N ILE A 163 -3.22 -8.55 -15.09
CA ILE A 163 -2.37 -7.44 -15.52
C ILE A 163 -2.23 -6.50 -14.35
N ASP A 164 -0.99 -6.20 -13.96
CA ASP A 164 -0.71 -5.43 -12.75
C ASP A 164 -1.27 -4.02 -12.82
N PHE A 165 -1.14 -3.36 -13.97
CA PHE A 165 -1.69 -2.00 -14.14
C PHE A 165 -2.33 -1.82 -15.50
N VAL A 166 -3.48 -1.15 -15.49
CA VAL A 166 -4.21 -0.69 -16.68
C VAL A 166 -4.47 0.80 -16.54
N VAL A 167 -4.16 1.56 -17.58
CA VAL A 167 -4.46 2.99 -17.68
C VAL A 167 -5.25 3.20 -18.97
N PRO A 168 -6.59 3.12 -18.95
CA PRO A 168 -7.41 3.10 -20.16
C PRO A 168 -7.24 4.35 -21.04
N GLU A 169 -7.18 5.54 -20.45
CA GLU A 169 -7.00 6.80 -21.17
C GLU A 169 -5.69 6.85 -21.96
N ALA A 170 -4.62 6.26 -21.42
CA ALA A 170 -3.32 6.17 -22.07
C ALA A 170 -3.18 4.91 -22.93
N LYS A 171 -4.17 4.01 -22.97
CA LYS A 171 -4.14 2.71 -23.64
C LYS A 171 -2.94 1.86 -23.22
N LEU A 172 -2.60 1.90 -21.91
CA LEU A 172 -1.49 1.15 -21.35
C LEU A 172 -1.98 -0.06 -20.57
N ALA A 173 -1.28 -1.18 -20.78
CA ALA A 173 -1.36 -2.39 -19.96
C ALA A 173 0.07 -2.78 -19.58
N ILE A 174 0.36 -2.88 -18.30
CA ILE A 174 1.70 -3.07 -17.78
C ILE A 174 1.72 -4.28 -16.86
N GLN A 175 2.63 -5.22 -17.18
CA GLN A 175 2.99 -6.32 -16.30
C GLN A 175 4.38 -6.06 -15.74
N VAL A 176 4.55 -6.19 -14.42
CA VAL A 176 5.82 -5.93 -13.73
C VAL A 176 6.48 -7.24 -13.38
N SER A 177 7.73 -7.42 -13.80
CA SER A 177 8.56 -8.54 -13.37
C SER A 177 9.96 -8.06 -13.02
N TYR A 178 10.56 -8.67 -12.00
CA TYR A 178 11.93 -8.43 -11.58
C TYR A 178 12.72 -9.72 -11.84
N ASP A 179 13.67 -9.68 -12.78
CA ASP A 179 14.54 -10.82 -13.15
C ASP A 179 15.89 -10.75 -12.41
#